data_bd26f6dfa3d0efe16d92655b4aaaf748
#
_entry.id   bd26f6dfa3d0efe16d92655b4aaaf748
#
_cell.length_a   1.000
_cell.length_b   1.000
_cell.length_c   1.000
_cell.angle_alpha   90.00
_cell.angle_beta   90.00
_cell.angle_gamma   90.00
#
_symmetry.space_group_name_H-M   'P 1'
#
loop_
_entity.id
_entity.type
_entity.pdbx_description
1 polymer ?
#
loop_
_entity_poly.entity_id
_entity_poly.type
_entity_poly.pdbx_seq_one_letter_code
_entity_poly.pdbx_strand_id
1 'polypeptide(L)'
;KIVPNKRKNGDKYTRQYWDKVAPCIHTRNDQLASQNTVHPEEDRVFSIRELMKIMTIPDDFRWIDKSLDELNVMPEKSKKALLKKEEIKIRQSIGEAVPTNIFYQIACSIKNFMEQEHFNNAMINKVIEDCDLIDTGKLMKFIENNPYNLGSASLARIAELTNSKRENNSAYYTNKFIINEIFKQMPVFDKEEINILEPSVGVGNFLPFIFKKYEGVKKVNIDVVDIDENNLSILHLLMNKQIIPENVSINYIAADTLLYSFDKHYDLVIGNPPFTKLKSRDAVKYIANNINKNTTNTFEFFLEKALRISDYTVMITPKAVLNTPEFMMTRKLLATKKVDCIQDYGENGFKGVLVETVCLFVDNLGQPKKTLVQSLTLKKSIVQEQAYIMDEKYPYWIIYRNDFFDSISQRLEFDKFTVFRDRQVTNSNTRQKKGENCLRVIKSRNISDNGKEVIDIPGYDTFIDKGTAQRLSA
;
A
#
# COMPACT_ATOMS: atom_id res chain seq x y z
N LYS A 1 -13.74 34.33 34.94
CA LYS A 1 -13.60 33.70 33.59
C LYS A 1 -12.13 33.59 33.25
N ILE A 2 -11.65 32.39 32.98
CA ILE A 2 -10.28 32.16 32.52
C ILE A 2 -10.22 32.55 31.04
N VAL A 3 -9.38 33.52 30.71
CA VAL A 3 -9.18 34.00 29.34
C VAL A 3 -7.80 33.53 28.86
N PRO A 4 -7.71 32.81 27.73
CA PRO A 4 -6.43 32.37 27.17
C PRO A 4 -5.51 33.57 26.88
N ASN A 5 -4.24 33.46 27.28
CA ASN A 5 -3.24 34.48 26.94
C ASN A 5 -2.77 34.27 25.49
N LYS A 6 -3.31 35.06 24.57
CA LYS A 6 -3.05 34.94 23.12
C LYS A 6 -1.64 35.30 22.66
N ARG A 7 -0.74 35.77 23.55
CA ARG A 7 0.53 36.39 23.10
C ARG A 7 1.79 35.55 23.17
N LYS A 8 1.83 34.39 23.86
CA LYS A 8 3.07 33.57 23.93
C LYS A 8 2.92 32.07 23.83
N ASN A 9 1.87 31.45 24.31
CA ASN A 9 1.59 30.01 24.16
C ASN A 9 0.07 29.85 24.19
N GLY A 10 -0.54 29.58 23.04
CA GLY A 10 -1.99 29.49 22.87
C GLY A 10 -2.67 28.33 23.61
N ASP A 11 -1.89 27.49 24.26
CA ASP A 11 -2.32 26.31 25.02
C ASP A 11 -2.42 26.54 26.54
N LYS A 12 -1.92 27.67 27.06
CA LYS A 12 -2.07 28.02 28.49
C LYS A 12 -3.51 28.46 28.80
N TYR A 13 -4.01 27.98 29.94
CA TYR A 13 -5.41 28.19 30.37
C TYR A 13 -6.44 27.63 29.40
N THR A 14 -6.06 26.70 28.53
CA THR A 14 -6.98 26.09 27.56
C THR A 14 -7.81 25.02 28.25
N ARG A 15 -9.15 25.13 28.10
CA ARG A 15 -10.07 24.09 28.54
C ARG A 15 -9.95 22.87 27.64
N GLN A 16 -10.06 21.71 28.26
CA GLN A 16 -10.21 20.46 27.55
C GLN A 16 -11.64 20.32 27.00
N TYR A 17 -11.84 19.29 26.20
CA TYR A 17 -13.11 18.99 25.56
C TYR A 17 -13.49 17.54 25.84
N TRP A 18 -14.79 17.27 26.07
CA TRP A 18 -15.27 15.91 26.31
C TRP A 18 -15.21 15.02 25.06
N ASP A 19 -15.35 15.61 23.89
CA ASP A 19 -15.42 14.99 22.57
C ASP A 19 -14.08 14.87 21.84
N LYS A 20 -12.97 15.24 22.50
CA LYS A 20 -11.63 15.18 21.91
C LYS A 20 -10.70 14.26 22.71
N VAL A 21 -9.73 13.71 22.01
CA VAL A 21 -8.66 12.93 22.64
C VAL A 21 -7.95 13.80 23.66
N ALA A 22 -7.79 13.27 24.88
CA ALA A 22 -7.07 13.97 25.94
C ALA A 22 -5.59 14.18 25.52
N PRO A 23 -5.06 15.40 25.73
CA PRO A 23 -3.65 15.67 25.44
C PRO A 23 -2.73 15.01 26.46
N CYS A 24 -1.44 15.06 26.17
CA CYS A 24 -0.41 14.61 27.11
C CYS A 24 -0.54 15.32 28.47
N ILE A 25 -0.53 14.56 29.55
CA ILE A 25 -0.53 15.08 30.91
C ILE A 25 0.91 15.44 31.29
N HIS A 26 1.12 16.72 31.63
CA HIS A 26 2.43 17.21 32.04
C HIS A 26 2.66 17.05 33.55
N THR A 27 3.92 17.07 33.99
CA THR A 27 4.32 16.99 35.41
C THR A 27 3.79 18.14 36.27
N ARG A 28 3.51 19.32 35.64
CA ARG A 28 2.93 20.49 36.29
C ARG A 28 1.43 20.61 36.03
N ASN A 29 0.71 19.50 36.14
CA ASN A 29 -0.74 19.43 35.98
C ASN A 29 -1.53 19.98 37.19
N ASP A 30 -0.83 20.52 38.17
CA ASP A 30 -1.36 21.22 39.34
C ASP A 30 -1.70 22.70 39.08
N GLN A 31 -1.28 23.25 37.94
CA GLN A 31 -1.38 24.69 37.65
C GLN A 31 -2.32 24.96 36.47
N LEU A 32 -3.27 25.88 36.65
CA LEU A 32 -4.17 26.37 35.59
C LEU A 32 -3.41 27.01 34.43
N ALA A 33 -2.23 27.60 34.71
CA ALA A 33 -1.38 28.20 33.71
C ALA A 33 -0.50 27.22 32.94
N SER A 34 -0.52 25.94 33.30
CA SER A 34 0.14 24.86 32.56
C SER A 34 -0.66 24.50 31.31
N GLN A 35 -0.01 23.79 30.40
CA GLN A 35 -0.63 23.39 29.13
C GLN A 35 -1.78 22.40 29.36
N ASN A 36 -2.92 22.67 28.75
CA ASN A 36 -4.05 21.72 28.65
C ASN A 36 -4.52 21.10 29.98
N THR A 37 -4.52 21.85 31.06
CA THR A 37 -4.85 21.35 32.41
C THR A 37 -6.20 21.78 32.93
N VAL A 38 -6.92 22.64 32.22
CA VAL A 38 -8.20 23.19 32.69
C VAL A 38 -9.36 22.24 32.39
N HIS A 39 -10.14 21.91 33.43
CA HIS A 39 -11.33 21.07 33.31
C HIS A 39 -12.32 21.63 32.25
N PRO A 40 -13.03 20.78 31.50
CA PRO A 40 -13.93 21.22 30.43
C PRO A 40 -14.99 22.24 30.86
N GLU A 41 -15.55 22.09 32.07
CA GLU A 41 -16.68 22.90 32.56
C GLU A 41 -16.31 23.79 33.73
N GLU A 42 -15.41 23.34 34.60
CA GLU A 42 -15.09 24.05 35.85
C GLU A 42 -13.77 24.83 35.75
N ASP A 43 -13.65 25.94 36.50
CA ASP A 43 -12.45 26.79 36.55
C ASP A 43 -11.38 26.20 37.50
N ARG A 44 -11.02 24.96 37.30
CA ARG A 44 -10.04 24.21 38.08
C ARG A 44 -9.17 23.32 37.18
N VAL A 45 -8.09 22.81 37.72
CA VAL A 45 -7.32 21.70 37.12
C VAL A 45 -8.09 20.38 37.35
N PHE A 46 -7.71 19.38 36.57
CA PHE A 46 -8.23 18.03 36.78
C PHE A 46 -7.85 17.51 38.19
N SER A 47 -8.77 16.80 38.82
CA SER A 47 -8.49 16.04 40.03
C SER A 47 -7.54 14.88 39.73
N ILE A 48 -6.88 14.34 40.77
CA ILE A 48 -6.02 13.13 40.63
C ILE A 48 -6.82 11.98 39.99
N ARG A 49 -8.07 11.77 40.40
CA ARG A 49 -8.91 10.69 39.84
C ARG A 49 -9.23 10.88 38.35
N GLU A 50 -9.52 12.10 37.93
CA GLU A 50 -9.75 12.41 36.51
C GLU A 50 -8.46 12.19 35.71
N LEU A 51 -7.31 12.58 36.26
CA LEU A 51 -6.02 12.32 35.64
C LEU A 51 -5.72 10.82 35.55
N MET A 52 -6.04 10.05 36.60
CA MET A 52 -5.91 8.58 36.57
C MET A 52 -6.74 7.96 35.47
N LYS A 53 -8.00 8.42 35.28
CA LYS A 53 -8.86 7.94 34.18
C LYS A 53 -8.29 8.28 32.80
N ILE A 54 -7.82 9.52 32.61
CA ILE A 54 -7.16 9.95 31.36
C ILE A 54 -5.93 9.07 31.07
N MET A 55 -5.15 8.75 32.10
CA MET A 55 -3.94 7.92 32.01
C MET A 55 -4.24 6.42 32.07
N THR A 56 -5.52 6.04 32.08
CA THR A 56 -5.98 4.64 32.19
C THR A 56 -5.39 3.89 33.39
N ILE A 57 -5.07 4.59 34.47
CA ILE A 57 -4.58 4.01 35.72
C ILE A 57 -5.79 3.40 36.46
N PRO A 58 -5.71 2.14 36.91
CA PRO A 58 -6.80 1.48 37.61
C PRO A 58 -7.31 2.26 38.84
N ASP A 59 -8.60 2.21 39.10
CA ASP A 59 -9.22 2.96 40.20
C ASP A 59 -8.74 2.49 41.59
N ASP A 60 -8.29 1.25 41.73
CA ASP A 60 -7.73 0.63 42.94
C ASP A 60 -6.22 0.89 43.12
N PHE A 61 -5.56 1.62 42.20
CA PHE A 61 -4.16 1.94 42.34
C PHE A 61 -3.88 2.84 43.53
N ARG A 62 -2.93 2.43 44.37
CA ARG A 62 -2.59 3.13 45.61
C ARG A 62 -1.38 4.01 45.43
N TRP A 63 -1.58 5.32 45.58
CA TRP A 63 -0.51 6.33 45.57
C TRP A 63 0.19 6.51 46.92
N ILE A 64 -0.49 6.13 47.97
CA ILE A 64 -0.02 6.22 49.36
C ILE A 64 -0.40 4.94 50.09
N ASP A 65 0.23 4.66 51.22
CA ASP A 65 -0.04 3.48 52.03
C ASP A 65 -1.38 3.61 52.78
N LYS A 66 -2.44 3.88 52.05
CA LYS A 66 -3.84 3.89 52.51
C LYS A 66 -4.77 3.50 51.37
N SER A 67 -5.75 2.67 51.67
CA SER A 67 -6.81 2.33 50.77
C SER A 67 -7.77 3.50 50.55
N LEU A 68 -8.56 3.43 49.50
CA LEU A 68 -9.58 4.42 49.19
C LEU A 68 -10.62 4.49 50.32
N ASP A 69 -11.00 3.35 50.88
CA ASP A 69 -11.97 3.26 51.95
C ASP A 69 -11.44 3.90 53.24
N GLU A 70 -10.17 3.66 53.58
CA GLU A 70 -9.50 4.34 54.70
C GLU A 70 -9.48 5.85 54.52
N LEU A 71 -9.22 6.32 53.30
CA LEU A 71 -9.23 7.75 52.97
C LEU A 71 -10.64 8.35 53.06
N ASN A 72 -11.68 7.58 52.67
CA ASN A 72 -13.06 8.05 52.70
C ASN A 72 -13.61 8.25 54.12
N VAL A 73 -13.19 7.40 55.07
CA VAL A 73 -13.61 7.48 56.47
C VAL A 73 -12.71 8.38 57.33
N MET A 74 -11.59 8.86 56.77
CA MET A 74 -10.65 9.72 57.51
C MET A 74 -11.25 11.10 57.77
N PRO A 75 -11.04 11.70 58.98
CA PRO A 75 -11.44 13.05 59.27
C PRO A 75 -10.88 14.06 58.24
N GLU A 76 -11.74 14.95 57.78
CA GLU A 76 -11.41 15.86 56.68
C GLU A 76 -10.14 16.68 56.91
N LYS A 77 -9.92 17.15 58.14
CA LYS A 77 -8.71 17.91 58.49
C LYS A 77 -7.42 17.08 58.32
N SER A 78 -7.44 15.83 58.75
CA SER A 78 -6.30 14.91 58.62
C SER A 78 -6.08 14.49 57.18
N LYS A 79 -7.18 14.26 56.44
CA LYS A 79 -7.13 13.97 55.01
C LYS A 79 -6.55 15.10 54.21
N LYS A 80 -6.98 16.36 54.43
CA LYS A 80 -6.42 17.55 53.76
C LYS A 80 -4.94 17.71 54.06
N ALA A 81 -4.49 17.48 55.32
CA ALA A 81 -3.09 17.58 55.67
C ALA A 81 -2.21 16.53 54.95
N LEU A 82 -2.70 15.27 54.88
CA LEU A 82 -2.03 14.18 54.17
C LEU A 82 -1.94 14.47 52.69
N LEU A 83 -3.08 14.81 52.08
CA LEU A 83 -3.16 15.09 50.63
C LEU A 83 -2.32 16.28 50.22
N LYS A 84 -2.31 17.34 51.02
CA LYS A 84 -1.46 18.54 50.73
C LYS A 84 0.04 18.20 50.66
N LYS A 85 0.48 17.21 51.46
CA LYS A 85 1.90 16.80 51.46
C LYS A 85 2.24 15.94 50.24
N GLU A 86 1.37 15.09 49.80
CA GLU A 86 1.67 14.09 48.75
C GLU A 86 1.11 14.48 47.37
N GLU A 87 0.15 15.41 47.27
CA GLU A 87 -0.55 15.76 46.04
C GLU A 87 0.38 16.12 44.88
N ILE A 88 1.39 16.97 45.14
CA ILE A 88 2.32 17.42 44.09
C ILE A 88 3.13 16.24 43.56
N LYS A 89 3.60 15.35 44.44
CA LYS A 89 4.34 14.16 44.03
C LYS A 89 3.49 13.21 43.19
N ILE A 90 2.26 12.95 43.63
CA ILE A 90 1.31 12.09 42.89
C ILE A 90 1.06 12.67 41.50
N ARG A 91 0.78 13.97 41.41
CA ARG A 91 0.55 14.66 40.14
C ARG A 91 1.77 14.62 39.22
N GLN A 92 2.97 14.79 39.77
CA GLN A 92 4.22 14.67 39.05
C GLN A 92 4.41 13.25 38.51
N SER A 93 4.21 12.23 39.34
CA SER A 93 4.31 10.83 38.95
C SER A 93 3.31 10.46 37.84
N ILE A 94 2.07 11.00 37.89
CA ILE A 94 1.09 10.82 36.83
C ILE A 94 1.58 11.46 35.52
N GLY A 95 2.18 12.65 35.59
CA GLY A 95 2.71 13.35 34.43
C GLY A 95 3.96 12.71 33.80
N GLU A 96 4.70 11.91 34.57
CA GLU A 96 5.87 11.13 34.12
C GLU A 96 5.46 9.72 33.62
N ALA A 97 4.24 9.28 33.93
CA ALA A 97 3.76 7.96 33.59
C ALA A 97 3.37 7.83 32.09
N VAL A 98 3.45 6.62 31.59
CA VAL A 98 2.83 6.24 30.30
C VAL A 98 1.43 5.68 30.60
N PRO A 99 0.38 6.05 29.82
CA PRO A 99 -0.94 5.47 30.00
C PRO A 99 -0.90 3.94 29.99
N THR A 100 -1.46 3.31 31.03
CA THR A 100 -1.26 1.88 31.29
C THR A 100 -1.78 0.99 30.15
N ASN A 101 -2.91 1.35 29.54
CA ASN A 101 -3.42 0.60 28.38
C ASN A 101 -2.52 0.70 27.15
N ILE A 102 -1.89 1.85 26.91
CA ILE A 102 -0.92 1.99 25.80
C ILE A 102 0.28 1.09 26.07
N PHE A 103 0.82 1.13 27.29
CA PHE A 103 1.95 0.29 27.66
C PHE A 103 1.59 -1.20 27.59
N TYR A 104 0.39 -1.58 28.04
CA TYR A 104 -0.11 -2.95 27.92
C TYR A 104 -0.18 -3.43 26.46
N GLN A 105 -0.72 -2.61 25.56
CA GLN A 105 -0.76 -2.96 24.13
C GLN A 105 0.63 -3.08 23.51
N ILE A 106 1.56 -2.20 23.89
CA ILE A 106 2.97 -2.30 23.48
C ILE A 106 3.59 -3.59 24.02
N ALA A 107 3.39 -3.89 25.29
CA ALA A 107 3.91 -5.10 25.93
C ALA A 107 3.34 -6.38 25.29
N CYS A 108 2.05 -6.42 24.99
CA CYS A 108 1.43 -7.52 24.26
C CYS A 108 2.01 -7.68 22.86
N SER A 109 2.25 -6.56 22.16
CA SER A 109 2.85 -6.57 20.83
C SER A 109 4.30 -7.09 20.87
N ILE A 110 5.08 -6.65 21.89
CA ILE A 110 6.45 -7.15 22.11
C ILE A 110 6.43 -8.64 22.46
N LYS A 111 5.52 -9.06 23.36
CA LYS A 111 5.37 -10.48 23.73
C LYS A 111 5.06 -11.33 22.52
N ASN A 112 4.06 -10.95 21.72
CA ASN A 112 3.70 -11.65 20.48
C ASN A 112 4.87 -11.69 19.49
N PHE A 113 5.64 -10.61 19.39
CA PHE A 113 6.84 -10.56 18.56
C PHE A 113 7.92 -11.52 19.07
N MET A 114 8.14 -11.59 20.39
CA MET A 114 9.16 -12.47 20.99
C MET A 114 8.76 -13.95 20.97
N GLU A 115 7.46 -14.25 20.98
CA GLU A 115 6.93 -15.62 20.93
C GLU A 115 6.93 -16.20 19.50
N GLN A 116 7.11 -15.36 18.45
CA GLN A 116 7.20 -15.79 17.07
C GLN A 116 8.66 -15.89 16.63
N GLU A 117 9.00 -16.98 15.95
CA GLU A 117 10.29 -17.10 15.24
C GLU A 117 10.27 -16.17 14.02
N HIS A 118 11.10 -15.11 14.06
CA HIS A 118 11.23 -14.14 12.97
C HIS A 118 12.44 -14.46 12.10
N PHE A 119 12.18 -15.11 10.98
CA PHE A 119 13.21 -15.42 10.02
C PHE A 119 13.44 -14.23 9.06
N ASN A 120 14.71 -13.83 8.93
CA ASN A 120 15.10 -12.92 7.87
C ASN A 120 15.14 -13.65 6.51
N ASN A 121 15.27 -12.90 5.41
CA ASN A 121 15.25 -13.49 4.07
C ASN A 121 16.35 -14.55 3.86
N ALA A 122 17.52 -14.43 4.49
CA ALA A 122 18.58 -15.43 4.38
C ALA A 122 18.20 -16.74 5.09
N MET A 123 17.61 -16.62 6.28
CA MET A 123 17.10 -17.80 7.02
C MET A 123 15.94 -18.46 6.27
N ILE A 124 15.01 -17.66 5.69
CA ILE A 124 13.91 -18.18 4.87
C ILE A 124 14.45 -18.96 3.66
N ASN A 125 15.40 -18.40 2.92
CA ASN A 125 16.00 -19.08 1.77
C ASN A 125 16.67 -20.40 2.19
N LYS A 126 17.38 -20.39 3.33
CA LYS A 126 17.98 -21.61 3.86
C LYS A 126 16.94 -22.67 4.21
N VAL A 127 15.82 -22.30 4.82
CA VAL A 127 14.71 -23.23 5.11
C VAL A 127 14.12 -23.80 3.81
N ILE A 128 13.97 -22.96 2.79
CA ILE A 128 13.46 -23.40 1.48
C ILE A 128 14.39 -24.46 0.89
N GLU A 129 15.71 -24.25 0.94
CA GLU A 129 16.72 -25.18 0.43
C GLU A 129 16.79 -26.45 1.28
N ASP A 130 16.95 -26.33 2.60
CA ASP A 130 17.12 -27.46 3.52
C ASP A 130 15.90 -28.40 3.54
N CYS A 131 14.69 -27.86 3.38
CA CYS A 131 13.43 -28.59 3.37
C CYS A 131 12.92 -28.93 1.95
N ASP A 132 13.62 -28.50 0.90
CA ASP A 132 13.24 -28.70 -0.51
C ASP A 132 11.78 -28.24 -0.79
N LEU A 133 11.47 -27.01 -0.34
CA LEU A 133 10.10 -26.47 -0.38
C LEU A 133 9.65 -25.97 -1.78
N ILE A 134 10.49 -26.11 -2.80
CA ILE A 134 10.09 -25.87 -4.21
C ILE A 134 9.04 -26.90 -4.64
N ASP A 135 9.08 -28.10 -4.07
CA ASP A 135 8.02 -29.09 -4.22
C ASP A 135 6.75 -28.64 -3.47
N THR A 136 5.64 -28.48 -4.20
CA THR A 136 4.37 -27.99 -3.66
C THR A 136 3.82 -28.89 -2.54
N GLY A 137 3.98 -30.21 -2.65
CA GLY A 137 3.51 -31.15 -1.63
C GLY A 137 4.31 -31.04 -0.33
N LYS A 138 5.63 -30.84 -0.43
CA LYS A 138 6.50 -30.58 0.74
C LYS A 138 6.18 -29.24 1.38
N LEU A 139 5.96 -28.21 0.55
CA LEU A 139 5.55 -26.89 1.02
C LEU A 139 4.24 -26.92 1.82
N MET A 140 3.21 -27.58 1.29
CA MET A 140 1.93 -27.72 1.98
C MET A 140 2.09 -28.42 3.33
N LYS A 141 2.81 -29.53 3.39
CA LYS A 141 3.11 -30.24 4.65
C LYS A 141 3.92 -29.35 5.62
N PHE A 142 4.85 -28.58 5.11
CA PHE A 142 5.65 -27.66 5.92
C PHE A 142 4.77 -26.56 6.55
N ILE A 143 3.86 -25.95 5.79
CA ILE A 143 2.93 -24.94 6.29
C ILE A 143 1.98 -25.56 7.33
N GLU A 144 1.43 -26.73 7.03
CA GLU A 144 0.51 -27.45 7.93
C GLU A 144 1.18 -27.76 9.27
N ASN A 145 2.34 -28.38 9.25
CA ASN A 145 3.06 -28.81 10.45
C ASN A 145 3.79 -27.65 11.16
N ASN A 146 4.21 -26.63 10.41
CA ASN A 146 4.95 -25.46 10.89
C ASN A 146 6.06 -25.82 11.90
N PRO A 147 7.06 -26.65 11.51
CA PRO A 147 8.03 -27.24 12.43
C PRO A 147 8.92 -26.22 13.15
N TYR A 148 9.01 -25.02 12.65
CA TYR A 148 9.78 -23.91 13.25
C TYR A 148 8.92 -22.91 13.99
N ASN A 149 7.63 -23.18 14.18
CA ASN A 149 6.67 -22.26 14.82
C ASN A 149 6.70 -20.83 14.22
N LEU A 150 6.78 -20.76 12.89
CA LEU A 150 6.86 -19.51 12.17
C LEU A 150 5.52 -18.74 12.23
N GLY A 151 5.60 -17.43 12.34
CA GLY A 151 4.42 -16.58 12.17
C GLY A 151 3.87 -16.63 10.74
N SER A 152 2.58 -16.32 10.59
CA SER A 152 1.86 -16.36 9.30
C SER A 152 2.55 -15.55 8.18
N ALA A 153 3.17 -14.42 8.53
CA ALA A 153 3.92 -13.60 7.57
C ALA A 153 5.17 -14.32 7.02
N SER A 154 5.89 -15.08 7.86
CA SER A 154 7.06 -15.87 7.42
C SER A 154 6.62 -17.06 6.57
N LEU A 155 5.53 -17.74 6.93
CA LEU A 155 4.95 -18.82 6.13
C LEU A 155 4.47 -18.32 4.76
N ALA A 156 3.77 -17.20 4.72
CA ALA A 156 3.35 -16.57 3.47
C ALA A 156 4.57 -16.19 2.60
N ARG A 157 5.63 -15.67 3.23
CA ARG A 157 6.87 -15.33 2.51
C ARG A 157 7.59 -16.55 1.94
N ILE A 158 7.60 -17.66 2.65
CA ILE A 158 8.10 -18.94 2.13
C ILE A 158 7.29 -19.37 0.90
N ALA A 159 5.97 -19.37 1.02
CA ALA A 159 5.05 -19.72 -0.08
C ALA A 159 5.25 -18.83 -1.32
N GLU A 160 5.46 -17.52 -1.11
CA GLU A 160 5.81 -16.60 -2.19
C GLU A 160 7.08 -16.98 -2.93
N LEU A 161 8.15 -17.26 -2.19
CA LEU A 161 9.48 -17.51 -2.76
C LEU A 161 9.59 -18.87 -3.44
N THR A 162 8.78 -19.84 -3.03
CA THR A 162 8.76 -21.20 -3.57
C THR A 162 7.87 -21.37 -4.79
N ASN A 163 7.03 -20.37 -5.12
CA ASN A 163 6.18 -20.47 -6.31
C ASN A 163 6.98 -20.45 -7.60
N SER A 164 7.23 -21.65 -8.16
CA SER A 164 8.03 -21.88 -9.37
C SER A 164 7.42 -21.26 -10.65
N LYS A 165 6.13 -20.95 -10.65
CA LYS A 165 5.44 -20.32 -11.80
C LYS A 165 5.50 -18.80 -11.76
N ARG A 166 6.10 -18.21 -10.72
CA ARG A 166 6.16 -16.76 -10.49
C ARG A 166 6.79 -16.00 -11.67
N GLU A 167 7.94 -16.44 -12.15
CA GLU A 167 8.62 -15.78 -13.27
C GLU A 167 7.85 -15.92 -14.58
N ASN A 168 7.27 -17.09 -14.84
CA ASN A 168 6.50 -17.36 -16.05
C ASN A 168 5.21 -16.54 -16.13
N ASN A 169 4.58 -16.29 -14.98
CA ASN A 169 3.33 -15.53 -14.89
C ASN A 169 3.54 -14.05 -14.60
N SER A 170 4.80 -13.59 -14.48
CA SER A 170 5.12 -12.20 -14.04
C SER A 170 4.33 -11.80 -12.79
N ALA A 171 4.14 -12.76 -11.88
CA ALA A 171 3.41 -12.55 -10.63
C ALA A 171 4.37 -11.95 -9.59
N TYR A 172 4.15 -10.67 -9.27
CA TYR A 172 4.94 -9.93 -8.30
C TYR A 172 4.15 -9.74 -7.01
N TYR A 173 4.75 -10.18 -5.90
CA TYR A 173 4.09 -10.07 -4.60
C TYR A 173 4.24 -8.67 -4.01
N THR A 174 3.12 -8.15 -3.55
CA THR A 174 3.05 -6.80 -2.99
C THR A 174 3.66 -6.78 -1.60
N ASN A 175 4.67 -5.93 -1.40
CA ASN A 175 5.31 -5.84 -0.09
C ASN A 175 4.37 -5.15 0.93
N LYS A 176 4.53 -5.50 2.22
CA LYS A 176 3.70 -5.01 3.32
C LYS A 176 3.67 -3.48 3.44
N PHE A 177 4.77 -2.79 3.10
CA PHE A 177 4.80 -1.32 3.12
C PHE A 177 3.83 -0.74 2.09
N ILE A 178 3.85 -1.25 0.86
CA ILE A 178 2.93 -0.81 -0.21
C ILE A 178 1.49 -1.10 0.16
N ILE A 179 1.20 -2.29 0.70
CA ILE A 179 -0.15 -2.64 1.14
C ILE A 179 -0.64 -1.66 2.21
N ASN A 180 0.19 -1.31 3.19
CA ASN A 180 -0.16 -0.30 4.19
C ASN A 180 -0.50 1.07 3.56
N GLU A 181 0.27 1.51 2.57
CA GLU A 181 -0.01 2.78 1.88
C GLU A 181 -1.31 2.72 1.07
N ILE A 182 -1.61 1.58 0.43
CA ILE A 182 -2.89 1.34 -0.24
C ILE A 182 -4.04 1.47 0.76
N PHE A 183 -3.95 0.78 1.90
CA PHE A 183 -5.03 0.73 2.87
C PHE A 183 -5.31 2.05 3.60
N LYS A 184 -4.38 3.01 3.59
CA LYS A 184 -4.63 4.39 4.04
C LYS A 184 -5.63 5.14 3.15
N GLN A 185 -5.70 4.79 1.86
CA GLN A 185 -6.57 5.44 0.87
C GLN A 185 -7.82 4.62 0.55
N MET A 186 -7.98 3.44 1.17
CA MET A 186 -9.13 2.57 0.91
C MET A 186 -10.45 3.23 1.30
N PRO A 187 -11.50 3.06 0.49
CA PRO A 187 -12.82 3.61 0.77
C PRO A 187 -13.41 3.05 2.07
N VAL A 188 -14.31 3.80 2.66
CA VAL A 188 -15.19 3.34 3.74
C VAL A 188 -16.57 3.15 3.14
N PHE A 189 -17.18 2.01 3.41
CA PHE A 189 -18.52 1.69 2.95
C PHE A 189 -19.53 1.85 4.09
N ASP A 190 -20.56 2.65 3.88
CA ASP A 190 -21.70 2.77 4.80
C ASP A 190 -22.75 1.70 4.44
N LYS A 191 -22.35 0.42 4.63
CA LYS A 191 -23.15 -0.76 4.32
C LYS A 191 -23.00 -1.78 5.45
N GLU A 192 -24.07 -2.50 5.78
CA GLU A 192 -24.02 -3.59 6.76
C GLU A 192 -23.34 -4.85 6.22
N GLU A 193 -23.41 -5.06 4.92
CA GLU A 193 -22.80 -6.18 4.20
C GLU A 193 -22.04 -5.65 2.99
N ILE A 194 -20.80 -6.12 2.79
CA ILE A 194 -19.97 -5.80 1.64
C ILE A 194 -19.43 -7.05 0.97
N ASN A 195 -19.37 -7.01 -0.36
CA ASN A 195 -18.80 -8.05 -1.21
C ASN A 195 -17.49 -7.55 -1.82
N ILE A 196 -16.41 -8.27 -1.58
CA ILE A 196 -15.07 -7.94 -2.06
C ILE A 196 -14.57 -9.05 -2.97
N LEU A 197 -13.88 -8.69 -4.04
CA LEU A 197 -13.19 -9.63 -4.91
C LEU A 197 -11.70 -9.35 -4.94
N GLU A 198 -10.89 -10.38 -4.71
CA GLU A 198 -9.46 -10.41 -5.01
C GLU A 198 -9.24 -11.33 -6.22
N PRO A 199 -9.05 -10.77 -7.43
CA PRO A 199 -9.18 -11.52 -8.69
C PRO A 199 -7.93 -12.32 -9.07
N SER A 200 -6.85 -12.22 -8.32
CA SER A 200 -5.57 -12.93 -8.51
C SER A 200 -4.84 -13.01 -7.17
N VAL A 201 -5.40 -13.85 -6.28
CA VAL A 201 -5.10 -13.77 -4.84
C VAL A 201 -3.69 -14.22 -4.46
N GLY A 202 -3.10 -15.17 -5.18
CA GLY A 202 -1.80 -15.75 -4.84
C GLY A 202 -1.80 -16.32 -3.42
N VAL A 203 -0.95 -15.78 -2.55
CA VAL A 203 -0.86 -16.19 -1.14
C VAL A 203 -1.72 -15.32 -0.20
N GLY A 204 -2.55 -14.41 -0.71
CA GLY A 204 -3.52 -13.63 0.05
C GLY A 204 -2.94 -12.47 0.86
N ASN A 205 -1.95 -11.77 0.34
CA ASN A 205 -1.27 -10.68 1.06
C ASN A 205 -2.18 -9.51 1.44
N PHE A 206 -3.27 -9.28 0.72
CA PHE A 206 -4.24 -8.23 1.04
C PHE A 206 -5.22 -8.64 2.16
N LEU A 207 -5.50 -9.94 2.32
CA LEU A 207 -6.57 -10.42 3.19
C LEU A 207 -6.47 -9.93 4.64
N PRO A 208 -5.32 -10.03 5.34
CA PRO A 208 -5.22 -9.54 6.72
C PRO A 208 -5.50 -8.04 6.85
N PHE A 209 -5.20 -7.27 5.81
CA PHE A 209 -5.47 -5.83 5.79
C PHE A 209 -6.94 -5.52 5.48
N ILE A 210 -7.59 -6.34 4.63
CA ILE A 210 -9.03 -6.29 4.38
C ILE A 210 -9.78 -6.57 5.68
N PHE A 211 -9.41 -7.63 6.42
CA PHE A 211 -10.01 -7.97 7.71
C PHE A 211 -9.96 -6.80 8.68
N LYS A 212 -8.79 -6.19 8.82
CA LYS A 212 -8.58 -5.04 9.71
C LYS A 212 -9.35 -3.80 9.25
N LYS A 213 -9.35 -3.51 7.94
CA LYS A 213 -10.00 -2.30 7.41
C LYS A 213 -11.50 -2.32 7.62
N TYR A 214 -12.12 -3.48 7.48
CA TYR A 214 -13.57 -3.65 7.52
C TYR A 214 -14.07 -4.43 8.74
N GLU A 215 -13.28 -4.42 9.84
CA GLU A 215 -13.64 -5.08 11.10
C GLU A 215 -14.96 -4.57 11.71
N GLY A 216 -15.32 -3.30 11.42
CA GLY A 216 -16.56 -2.68 11.88
C GLY A 216 -17.80 -2.97 11.01
N VAL A 217 -17.65 -3.64 9.86
CA VAL A 217 -18.76 -4.01 8.97
C VAL A 217 -19.40 -5.30 9.50
N LYS A 218 -20.73 -5.39 9.54
CA LYS A 218 -21.42 -6.55 10.12
C LYS A 218 -21.12 -7.86 9.36
N LYS A 219 -20.98 -7.78 8.03
CA LYS A 219 -20.70 -8.95 7.20
C LYS A 219 -19.80 -8.59 6.02
N VAL A 220 -18.69 -9.29 5.88
CA VAL A 220 -17.71 -9.10 4.81
C VAL A 220 -17.56 -10.41 4.04
N ASN A 221 -18.06 -10.46 2.82
CA ASN A 221 -17.90 -11.61 1.93
C ASN A 221 -16.73 -11.35 0.99
N ILE A 222 -15.78 -12.26 0.95
CA ILE A 222 -14.58 -12.11 0.11
C ILE A 222 -14.53 -13.31 -0.84
N ASP A 223 -14.61 -13.03 -2.15
CA ASP A 223 -14.26 -14.01 -3.16
C ASP A 223 -12.79 -13.85 -3.51
N VAL A 224 -12.05 -14.95 -3.44
CA VAL A 224 -10.63 -15.01 -3.82
C VAL A 224 -10.49 -15.95 -5.00
N VAL A 225 -9.87 -15.48 -6.07
CA VAL A 225 -9.73 -16.23 -7.32
C VAL A 225 -8.26 -16.42 -7.65
N ASP A 226 -7.87 -17.61 -8.02
CA ASP A 226 -6.60 -17.91 -8.64
C ASP A 226 -6.78 -18.98 -9.72
N ILE A 227 -5.97 -18.88 -10.78
CA ILE A 227 -5.99 -19.86 -11.87
C ILE A 227 -5.26 -21.15 -11.46
N ASP A 228 -4.38 -21.08 -10.47
CA ASP A 228 -3.64 -22.22 -9.95
C ASP A 228 -4.29 -22.72 -8.65
N GLU A 229 -4.93 -23.88 -8.72
CA GLU A 229 -5.59 -24.55 -7.59
C GLU A 229 -4.61 -24.82 -6.42
N ASN A 230 -3.33 -25.04 -6.72
CA ASN A 230 -2.31 -25.19 -5.67
C ASN A 230 -2.11 -23.91 -4.85
N ASN A 231 -2.19 -22.74 -5.50
CA ASN A 231 -2.11 -21.46 -4.78
C ASN A 231 -3.28 -21.32 -3.81
N LEU A 232 -4.50 -21.69 -4.21
CA LEU A 232 -5.68 -21.67 -3.33
C LEU A 232 -5.56 -22.65 -2.17
N SER A 233 -5.02 -23.84 -2.41
CA SER A 233 -4.76 -24.83 -1.35
C SER A 233 -3.73 -24.32 -0.35
N ILE A 234 -2.64 -23.71 -0.82
CA ILE A 234 -1.65 -23.05 0.04
C ILE A 234 -2.28 -21.89 0.82
N LEU A 235 -3.06 -21.05 0.15
CA LEU A 235 -3.77 -19.94 0.79
C LEU A 235 -4.70 -20.44 1.89
N HIS A 236 -5.46 -21.49 1.64
CA HIS A 236 -6.34 -22.08 2.66
C HIS A 236 -5.55 -22.55 3.90
N LEU A 237 -4.40 -23.20 3.70
CA LEU A 237 -3.52 -23.59 4.81
C LEU A 237 -2.97 -22.38 5.57
N LEU A 238 -2.59 -21.30 4.86
CA LEU A 238 -2.12 -20.06 5.48
C LEU A 238 -3.24 -19.36 6.28
N MET A 239 -4.47 -19.37 5.77
CA MET A 239 -5.62 -18.79 6.47
C MET A 239 -5.99 -19.59 7.73
N ASN A 240 -5.82 -20.91 7.73
CA ASN A 240 -6.00 -21.74 8.93
C ASN A 240 -4.97 -21.46 10.05
N LYS A 241 -3.86 -20.77 9.72
CA LYS A 241 -2.86 -20.31 10.72
C LYS A 241 -3.10 -18.88 11.21
N GLN A 242 -4.21 -18.26 10.80
CA GLN A 242 -4.58 -16.89 11.18
C GLN A 242 -5.94 -16.87 11.85
N ILE A 243 -6.19 -15.84 12.64
CA ILE A 243 -7.52 -15.57 13.18
C ILE A 243 -8.30 -14.81 12.11
N ILE A 244 -9.31 -15.48 11.57
CA ILE A 244 -10.26 -14.84 10.65
C ILE A 244 -11.39 -14.26 11.53
N PRO A 245 -11.72 -12.95 11.39
CA PRO A 245 -12.80 -12.34 12.15
C PRO A 245 -14.16 -13.01 11.86
N GLU A 246 -15.03 -13.11 12.86
CA GLU A 246 -16.33 -13.77 12.75
C GLU A 246 -17.25 -13.18 11.69
N ASN A 247 -17.09 -11.88 11.39
CA ASN A 247 -17.86 -11.18 10.36
C ASN A 247 -17.35 -11.42 8.94
N VAL A 248 -16.25 -12.18 8.75
CA VAL A 248 -15.62 -12.42 7.46
C VAL A 248 -15.90 -13.84 6.97
N SER A 249 -16.35 -13.96 5.72
CA SER A 249 -16.41 -15.22 4.99
C SER A 249 -15.55 -15.17 3.73
N ILE A 250 -14.79 -16.23 3.47
CA ILE A 250 -13.91 -16.34 2.31
C ILE A 250 -14.39 -17.47 1.43
N ASN A 251 -14.62 -17.19 0.16
CA ASN A 251 -14.97 -18.16 -0.87
C ASN A 251 -13.79 -18.31 -1.84
N TYR A 252 -13.31 -19.53 -2.02
CA TYR A 252 -12.15 -19.86 -2.84
C TYR A 252 -12.60 -20.37 -4.20
N ILE A 253 -12.16 -19.71 -5.27
CA ILE A 253 -12.60 -19.99 -6.64
C ILE A 253 -11.38 -20.32 -7.50
N ALA A 254 -11.25 -21.58 -7.90
CA ALA A 254 -10.23 -22.05 -8.85
C ALA A 254 -10.71 -21.79 -10.28
N ALA A 255 -10.29 -20.67 -10.88
CA ALA A 255 -10.76 -20.31 -12.23
C ALA A 255 -9.82 -19.28 -12.90
N ASP A 256 -9.89 -19.24 -14.23
CA ASP A 256 -9.38 -18.09 -15.00
C ASP A 256 -10.33 -16.90 -14.78
N THR A 257 -9.94 -15.97 -13.92
CA THR A 257 -10.74 -14.79 -13.58
C THR A 257 -11.26 -14.04 -14.80
N LEU A 258 -10.47 -13.96 -15.86
CA LEU A 258 -10.83 -13.19 -17.06
C LEU A 258 -11.97 -13.83 -17.84
N LEU A 259 -12.11 -15.16 -17.77
CA LEU A 259 -13.17 -15.94 -18.43
C LEU A 259 -14.32 -16.28 -17.49
N TYR A 260 -14.09 -16.28 -16.18
CA TYR A 260 -15.10 -16.63 -15.18
C TYR A 260 -16.25 -15.62 -15.18
N SER A 261 -17.47 -16.13 -15.14
CA SER A 261 -18.69 -15.31 -15.08
C SER A 261 -19.11 -15.15 -13.63
N PHE A 262 -18.92 -13.95 -13.09
CA PHE A 262 -19.39 -13.63 -11.75
C PHE A 262 -20.89 -13.32 -11.80
N ASP A 263 -21.65 -13.94 -10.90
CA ASP A 263 -23.12 -13.81 -10.78
C ASP A 263 -23.55 -12.63 -9.90
N LYS A 264 -22.59 -11.96 -9.24
CA LYS A 264 -22.81 -10.82 -8.37
C LYS A 264 -21.93 -9.63 -8.75
N HIS A 265 -22.37 -8.45 -8.35
CA HIS A 265 -21.61 -7.21 -8.40
C HIS A 265 -20.89 -7.01 -7.07
N TYR A 266 -19.68 -6.44 -7.09
CA TYR A 266 -18.84 -6.26 -5.91
C TYR A 266 -18.83 -4.80 -5.46
N ASP A 267 -18.80 -4.57 -4.14
CA ASP A 267 -18.57 -3.25 -3.58
C ASP A 267 -17.12 -2.82 -3.83
N LEU A 268 -16.19 -3.78 -3.81
CA LEU A 268 -14.77 -3.56 -4.01
C LEU A 268 -14.13 -4.69 -4.81
N VAL A 269 -13.36 -4.33 -5.81
CA VAL A 269 -12.33 -5.21 -6.40
C VAL A 269 -10.96 -4.66 -6.06
N ILE A 270 -10.12 -5.45 -5.40
CA ILE A 270 -8.75 -5.10 -5.03
C ILE A 270 -7.80 -6.17 -5.51
N GLY A 271 -6.66 -5.79 -6.11
CA GLY A 271 -5.70 -6.78 -6.54
C GLY A 271 -4.40 -6.23 -7.11
N ASN A 272 -3.46 -7.15 -7.25
CA ASN A 272 -2.21 -6.98 -7.99
C ASN A 272 -2.15 -8.06 -9.06
N PRO A 273 -2.78 -7.84 -10.24
CA PRO A 273 -2.85 -8.83 -11.31
C PRO A 273 -1.48 -9.08 -11.95
N PRO A 274 -1.29 -10.21 -12.64
CA PRO A 274 -0.06 -10.50 -13.36
C PRO A 274 0.17 -9.48 -14.50
N PHE A 275 1.45 -9.08 -14.71
CA PHE A 275 1.86 -8.11 -15.75
C PHE A 275 2.39 -8.79 -17.02
N THR A 276 1.88 -9.96 -17.34
CA THR A 276 2.35 -10.76 -18.48
C THR A 276 1.87 -10.18 -19.79
N LYS A 277 2.76 -10.08 -20.77
CA LYS A 277 2.40 -9.81 -22.15
C LYS A 277 2.16 -11.12 -22.89
N LEU A 278 0.93 -11.39 -23.24
CA LEU A 278 0.52 -12.61 -23.96
C LEU A 278 0.93 -12.54 -25.45
N LYS A 279 1.12 -13.72 -26.05
CA LYS A 279 1.18 -13.80 -27.51
C LYS A 279 -0.20 -13.48 -28.09
N SER A 280 -0.24 -12.88 -29.25
CA SER A 280 -1.52 -12.44 -29.86
C SER A 280 -2.56 -13.55 -29.93
N ARG A 281 -2.16 -14.80 -30.29
CA ARG A 281 -3.06 -15.96 -30.37
C ARG A 281 -3.71 -16.31 -29.01
N ASP A 282 -2.95 -16.13 -27.92
CA ASP A 282 -3.40 -16.48 -26.57
C ASP A 282 -4.26 -15.36 -25.95
N ALA A 283 -4.09 -14.13 -26.43
CA ALA A 283 -4.84 -12.96 -25.99
C ALA A 283 -6.25 -12.86 -26.61
N VAL A 284 -6.49 -13.50 -27.76
CA VAL A 284 -7.76 -13.39 -28.54
C VAL A 284 -8.98 -13.65 -27.67
N LYS A 285 -8.94 -14.67 -26.82
CA LYS A 285 -10.06 -15.05 -25.94
C LYS A 285 -10.42 -13.97 -24.91
N TYR A 286 -9.46 -13.12 -24.52
CA TYR A 286 -9.68 -12.04 -23.56
C TYR A 286 -10.06 -10.73 -24.27
N ILE A 287 -9.43 -10.44 -25.41
CA ILE A 287 -9.69 -9.24 -26.19
C ILE A 287 -11.15 -9.14 -26.61
N ALA A 288 -11.81 -10.27 -26.87
CA ALA A 288 -13.19 -10.29 -27.33
C ALA A 288 -14.13 -9.46 -26.43
N ASN A 289 -13.94 -9.53 -25.13
CA ASN A 289 -14.78 -8.87 -24.12
C ASN A 289 -14.22 -7.56 -23.59
N ASN A 290 -13.09 -7.09 -24.11
CA ASN A 290 -12.39 -5.90 -23.66
C ASN A 290 -12.71 -4.68 -24.53
N ILE A 291 -12.65 -3.47 -23.96
CA ILE A 291 -12.81 -2.20 -24.73
C ILE A 291 -11.52 -1.91 -25.49
N ASN A 292 -10.38 -2.03 -24.79
CA ASN A 292 -9.08 -1.85 -25.43
C ASN A 292 -8.69 -3.10 -26.23
N LYS A 293 -8.85 -3.02 -27.55
CA LYS A 293 -8.48 -4.11 -28.47
C LYS A 293 -7.00 -4.12 -28.85
N ASN A 294 -6.23 -3.12 -28.44
CA ASN A 294 -4.84 -2.90 -28.88
C ASN A 294 -3.80 -3.47 -27.91
N THR A 295 -4.22 -4.08 -26.83
CA THR A 295 -3.31 -4.65 -25.82
C THR A 295 -3.34 -6.17 -25.79
N THR A 296 -2.23 -6.74 -25.33
CA THR A 296 -2.12 -8.16 -24.98
C THR A 296 -1.61 -8.32 -23.54
N ASN A 297 -1.61 -7.25 -22.76
CA ASN A 297 -1.16 -7.27 -21.35
C ASN A 297 -2.27 -7.73 -20.42
N THR A 298 -1.99 -8.73 -19.61
CA THR A 298 -2.99 -9.36 -18.71
C THR A 298 -3.56 -8.38 -17.70
N PHE A 299 -2.74 -7.52 -17.07
CA PHE A 299 -3.21 -6.57 -16.05
C PHE A 299 -4.33 -5.67 -16.57
N GLU A 300 -4.29 -5.32 -17.85
CA GLU A 300 -5.29 -4.45 -18.46
C GLU A 300 -6.63 -5.14 -18.57
N PHE A 301 -6.65 -6.43 -18.94
CA PHE A 301 -7.89 -7.23 -18.97
C PHE A 301 -8.49 -7.36 -17.55
N PHE A 302 -7.67 -7.54 -16.53
CA PHE A 302 -8.10 -7.53 -15.13
C PHE A 302 -8.68 -6.18 -14.72
N LEU A 303 -8.01 -5.08 -15.08
CA LEU A 303 -8.47 -3.74 -14.77
C LEU A 303 -9.83 -3.44 -15.40
N GLU A 304 -10.00 -3.66 -16.71
CA GLU A 304 -11.28 -3.42 -17.36
C GLU A 304 -12.40 -4.32 -16.80
N LYS A 305 -12.09 -5.57 -16.48
CA LYS A 305 -13.06 -6.46 -15.83
C LYS A 305 -13.48 -5.94 -14.47
N ALA A 306 -12.52 -5.54 -13.63
CA ALA A 306 -12.76 -4.95 -12.31
C ALA A 306 -13.68 -3.72 -12.39
N LEU A 307 -13.40 -2.79 -13.32
CA LEU A 307 -14.18 -1.58 -13.54
C LEU A 307 -15.65 -1.87 -13.93
N ARG A 308 -15.92 -3.04 -14.50
CA ARG A 308 -17.30 -3.43 -14.93
C ARG A 308 -18.10 -4.11 -13.84
N ILE A 309 -17.44 -4.83 -12.92
CA ILE A 309 -18.12 -5.70 -11.95
C ILE A 309 -18.08 -5.17 -10.53
N SER A 310 -17.58 -3.93 -10.32
CA SER A 310 -17.50 -3.35 -8.99
C SER A 310 -17.92 -1.89 -8.92
N ASP A 311 -18.35 -1.47 -7.73
CA ASP A 311 -18.60 -0.06 -7.38
C ASP A 311 -17.27 0.70 -7.21
N TYR A 312 -16.26 0.02 -6.65
CA TYR A 312 -14.94 0.59 -6.41
C TYR A 312 -13.82 -0.37 -6.82
N THR A 313 -12.82 0.14 -7.52
CA THR A 313 -11.67 -0.66 -7.99
C THR A 313 -10.37 -0.11 -7.39
N VAL A 314 -9.56 -0.98 -6.79
CA VAL A 314 -8.19 -0.68 -6.35
C VAL A 314 -7.23 -1.66 -7.00
N MET A 315 -6.45 -1.19 -7.95
CA MET A 315 -5.64 -2.09 -8.77
C MET A 315 -4.21 -1.58 -8.93
N ILE A 316 -3.24 -2.44 -8.61
CA ILE A 316 -1.84 -2.18 -8.91
C ILE A 316 -1.63 -2.47 -10.41
N THR A 317 -0.99 -1.54 -11.10
CA THR A 317 -0.72 -1.64 -12.54
C THR A 317 0.69 -1.14 -12.87
N PRO A 318 1.29 -1.58 -13.98
CA PRO A 318 2.47 -0.92 -14.50
C PRO A 318 2.19 0.57 -14.77
N LYS A 319 3.13 1.45 -14.42
CA LYS A 319 3.02 2.89 -14.65
C LYS A 319 2.88 3.23 -16.16
N ALA A 320 3.27 2.30 -17.01
CA ALA A 320 3.07 2.37 -18.46
C ALA A 320 1.60 2.63 -18.86
N VAL A 321 0.61 2.27 -18.02
CA VAL A 321 -0.81 2.59 -18.26
C VAL A 321 -1.03 4.09 -18.45
N LEU A 322 -0.23 4.94 -17.80
CA LEU A 322 -0.35 6.40 -17.84
C LEU A 322 0.15 7.01 -19.15
N ASN A 323 1.14 6.38 -19.81
CA ASN A 323 1.90 7.05 -20.87
C ASN A 323 2.23 6.21 -22.11
N THR A 324 1.78 4.97 -22.21
CA THR A 324 2.04 4.14 -23.39
C THR A 324 0.86 4.22 -24.37
N PRO A 325 1.10 4.37 -25.70
CA PRO A 325 0.02 4.40 -26.69
C PRO A 325 -0.89 3.17 -26.66
N GLU A 326 -0.36 2.00 -26.35
CA GLU A 326 -1.08 0.73 -26.21
C GLU A 326 -2.29 0.85 -25.27
N PHE A 327 -2.21 1.71 -24.23
CA PHE A 327 -3.27 1.89 -23.22
C PHE A 327 -4.12 3.15 -23.40
N MET A 328 -4.12 3.74 -24.60
CA MET A 328 -4.91 4.95 -24.85
C MET A 328 -6.41 4.73 -24.59
N MET A 329 -6.96 3.60 -25.04
CA MET A 329 -8.38 3.28 -24.82
C MET A 329 -8.69 3.01 -23.35
N THR A 330 -7.77 2.37 -22.62
CA THR A 330 -7.87 2.18 -21.18
C THR A 330 -7.89 3.51 -20.43
N ARG A 331 -7.02 4.47 -20.81
CA ARG A 331 -7.03 5.83 -20.25
C ARG A 331 -8.35 6.56 -20.54
N LYS A 332 -8.88 6.44 -21.76
CA LYS A 332 -10.18 7.03 -22.10
C LYS A 332 -11.31 6.45 -21.24
N LEU A 333 -11.32 5.14 -21.01
CA LEU A 333 -12.29 4.49 -20.14
C LEU A 333 -12.14 5.01 -18.69
N LEU A 334 -10.93 5.03 -18.14
CA LEU A 334 -10.67 5.51 -16.79
C LEU A 334 -11.04 7.00 -16.62
N ALA A 335 -10.82 7.84 -17.66
CA ALA A 335 -11.17 9.25 -17.62
C ALA A 335 -12.69 9.50 -17.49
N THR A 336 -13.52 8.55 -17.88
CA THR A 336 -14.99 8.62 -17.67
C THR A 336 -15.41 8.29 -16.23
N LYS A 337 -14.50 7.77 -15.40
CA LYS A 337 -14.73 7.37 -14.02
C LYS A 337 -14.08 8.37 -13.07
N LYS A 338 -14.48 8.35 -11.81
CA LYS A 338 -13.82 9.15 -10.79
C LYS A 338 -12.55 8.43 -10.31
N VAL A 339 -11.39 8.93 -10.68
CA VAL A 339 -10.10 8.44 -10.18
C VAL A 339 -9.77 9.20 -8.89
N ASP A 340 -10.08 8.60 -7.75
CA ASP A 340 -9.89 9.22 -6.44
C ASP A 340 -8.41 9.43 -6.11
N CYS A 341 -7.59 8.40 -6.40
CA CYS A 341 -6.17 8.44 -6.08
C CYS A 341 -5.33 7.70 -7.13
N ILE A 342 -4.15 8.22 -7.38
CA ILE A 342 -3.06 7.57 -8.11
C ILE A 342 -1.86 7.55 -7.17
N GLN A 343 -1.50 6.38 -6.63
CA GLN A 343 -0.27 6.20 -5.85
C GLN A 343 0.84 5.72 -6.77
N ASP A 344 1.91 6.51 -6.87
CA ASP A 344 3.10 6.21 -7.68
C ASP A 344 4.21 5.63 -6.78
N TYR A 345 4.58 4.39 -7.04
CA TYR A 345 5.62 3.67 -6.30
C TYR A 345 7.00 3.74 -6.98
N GLY A 346 7.06 4.26 -8.22
CA GLY A 346 8.28 4.23 -9.03
C GLY A 346 8.79 2.80 -9.19
N GLU A 347 10.11 2.63 -9.17
CA GLU A 347 10.78 1.32 -9.22
C GLU A 347 10.78 0.57 -7.87
N ASN A 348 10.35 1.22 -6.78
CA ASN A 348 10.34 0.63 -5.44
C ASN A 348 9.12 -0.26 -5.18
N GLY A 349 8.21 -0.38 -6.14
CA GLY A 349 6.99 -1.18 -6.01
C GLY A 349 7.27 -2.65 -5.73
N PHE A 350 8.26 -3.21 -6.42
CA PHE A 350 8.60 -4.63 -6.31
C PHE A 350 10.11 -4.83 -6.24
N LYS A 351 10.57 -5.48 -5.17
CA LYS A 351 11.99 -5.73 -4.95
C LYS A 351 12.55 -6.69 -6.03
N GLY A 352 13.59 -6.24 -6.72
CA GLY A 352 14.29 -7.05 -7.73
C GLY A 352 13.68 -6.98 -9.15
N VAL A 353 12.70 -6.12 -9.38
CA VAL A 353 12.08 -5.93 -10.70
C VAL A 353 12.11 -4.46 -11.08
N LEU A 354 12.66 -4.16 -12.25
CA LEU A 354 12.75 -2.80 -12.81
C LEU A 354 11.45 -2.41 -13.55
N VAL A 355 10.30 -2.58 -12.88
CA VAL A 355 9.00 -2.16 -13.41
C VAL A 355 8.43 -1.08 -12.51
N GLU A 356 8.33 0.14 -13.03
CA GLU A 356 7.60 1.20 -12.35
C GLU A 356 6.12 0.85 -12.26
N THR A 357 5.53 1.06 -11.08
CA THR A 357 4.14 0.73 -10.82
C THR A 357 3.37 1.86 -10.15
N VAL A 358 2.06 1.85 -10.38
CA VAL A 358 1.09 2.73 -9.74
C VAL A 358 -0.07 1.91 -9.20
N CYS A 359 -0.73 2.40 -8.17
CA CYS A 359 -2.03 1.90 -7.77
C CYS A 359 -3.11 2.92 -8.14
N LEU A 360 -4.13 2.45 -8.82
CA LEU A 360 -5.29 3.24 -9.22
C LEU A 360 -6.45 2.97 -8.26
N PHE A 361 -7.04 4.03 -7.72
CA PHE A 361 -8.24 4.00 -6.89
C PHE A 361 -9.37 4.64 -7.68
N VAL A 362 -10.33 3.85 -8.10
CA VAL A 362 -11.38 4.27 -9.03
C VAL A 362 -12.76 4.02 -8.43
N ASP A 363 -13.49 5.07 -8.19
CA ASP A 363 -14.91 5.05 -7.88
C ASP A 363 -15.68 4.96 -9.20
N ASN A 364 -16.21 3.77 -9.51
CA ASN A 364 -16.86 3.47 -10.77
C ASN A 364 -18.24 4.14 -10.93
N LEU A 365 -18.84 4.55 -9.82
CA LEU A 365 -20.14 5.23 -9.77
C LEU A 365 -20.00 6.74 -9.71
N GLY A 366 -18.84 7.23 -9.28
CA GLY A 366 -18.56 8.64 -9.08
C GLY A 366 -18.32 9.40 -10.40
N GLN A 367 -18.56 10.71 -10.35
CA GLN A 367 -18.24 11.61 -11.45
C GLN A 367 -16.82 12.16 -11.33
N PRO A 368 -16.07 12.29 -12.43
CA PRO A 368 -14.73 12.87 -12.43
C PRO A 368 -14.70 14.26 -11.77
N LYS A 369 -13.81 14.47 -10.80
CA LYS A 369 -13.63 15.75 -10.11
C LYS A 369 -12.15 15.96 -9.80
N LYS A 370 -11.73 15.61 -8.59
CA LYS A 370 -10.35 15.75 -8.11
C LYS A 370 -9.71 14.39 -7.92
N THR A 371 -8.43 14.34 -8.22
CA THR A 371 -7.59 13.16 -8.03
C THR A 371 -6.45 13.50 -7.08
N LEU A 372 -6.26 12.67 -6.05
CA LEU A 372 -5.06 12.70 -5.22
C LEU A 372 -3.92 11.98 -5.98
N VAL A 373 -2.83 12.67 -6.25
CA VAL A 373 -1.59 12.06 -6.76
C VAL A 373 -0.59 11.98 -5.61
N GLN A 374 -0.21 10.78 -5.26
CA GLN A 374 0.74 10.51 -4.17
C GLN A 374 1.96 9.78 -4.71
N SER A 375 3.14 10.39 -4.57
CA SER A 375 4.41 9.75 -4.90
C SER A 375 5.10 9.27 -3.64
N LEU A 376 5.30 7.97 -3.50
CA LEU A 376 6.02 7.39 -2.36
C LEU A 376 7.55 7.58 -2.50
N THR A 377 8.05 7.65 -3.73
CA THR A 377 9.47 7.93 -4.00
C THR A 377 9.84 9.38 -3.71
N LEU A 378 9.01 10.32 -4.15
CA LEU A 378 9.23 11.75 -3.93
C LEU A 378 8.71 12.24 -2.57
N LYS A 379 7.99 11.39 -1.83
CA LYS A 379 7.31 11.73 -0.55
C LYS A 379 6.44 12.99 -0.68
N LYS A 380 5.70 13.09 -1.78
CA LYS A 380 4.85 14.23 -2.12
C LYS A 380 3.42 13.76 -2.41
N SER A 381 2.46 14.58 -2.01
CA SER A 381 1.04 14.39 -2.32
C SER A 381 0.46 15.71 -2.82
N ILE A 382 -0.35 15.64 -3.87
CA ILE A 382 -1.03 16.79 -4.45
C ILE A 382 -2.43 16.38 -4.88
N VAL A 383 -3.40 17.24 -4.62
CA VAL A 383 -4.77 17.08 -5.12
C VAL A 383 -4.96 18.02 -6.30
N GLN A 384 -5.34 17.48 -7.45
CA GLN A 384 -5.53 18.23 -8.69
C GLN A 384 -6.89 17.90 -9.30
N GLU A 385 -7.40 18.79 -10.16
CA GLU A 385 -8.57 18.46 -10.98
C GLU A 385 -8.22 17.29 -11.91
N GLN A 386 -9.08 16.27 -11.96
CA GLN A 386 -8.86 15.10 -12.80
C GLN A 386 -8.69 15.49 -14.28
N ALA A 387 -9.51 16.41 -14.77
CA ALA A 387 -9.41 16.91 -16.14
C ALA A 387 -8.07 17.60 -16.45
N TYR A 388 -7.40 18.18 -15.44
CA TYR A 388 -6.09 18.79 -15.59
C TYR A 388 -4.98 17.75 -15.82
N ILE A 389 -5.04 16.65 -15.07
CA ILE A 389 -4.09 15.53 -15.20
C ILE A 389 -4.32 14.76 -16.50
N MET A 390 -5.58 14.59 -16.88
CA MET A 390 -6.05 13.76 -18.01
C MET A 390 -6.43 14.60 -19.22
N ASP A 391 -5.83 15.78 -19.36
CA ASP A 391 -6.09 16.73 -20.46
C ASP A 391 -5.81 16.08 -21.81
N GLU A 392 -6.86 15.99 -22.67
CA GLU A 392 -6.79 15.37 -24.00
C GLU A 392 -5.85 16.09 -24.98
N LYS A 393 -5.42 17.32 -24.65
CA LYS A 393 -4.37 18.04 -25.37
C LYS A 393 -3.06 17.24 -25.42
N TYR A 394 -2.85 16.39 -24.41
CA TYR A 394 -1.65 15.56 -24.31
C TYR A 394 -2.02 14.10 -24.58
N PRO A 395 -1.17 13.34 -25.28
CA PRO A 395 -1.43 11.93 -25.60
C PRO A 395 -1.33 11.02 -24.37
N TYR A 396 -0.85 11.55 -23.22
CA TYR A 396 -0.56 10.83 -21.98
C TYR A 396 -1.07 11.60 -20.78
N TRP A 397 -1.30 10.87 -19.67
CA TRP A 397 -1.61 11.50 -18.39
C TRP A 397 -0.36 12.06 -17.73
N ILE A 398 -0.42 13.33 -17.34
CA ILE A 398 0.70 14.04 -16.72
C ILE A 398 0.38 14.27 -15.25
N ILE A 399 0.58 13.22 -14.43
CA ILE A 399 0.18 13.21 -13.02
C ILE A 399 0.95 14.21 -12.14
N TYR A 400 2.11 14.69 -12.58
CA TYR A 400 2.92 15.71 -11.90
C TYR A 400 2.90 17.06 -12.63
N ARG A 401 1.87 17.32 -13.44
CA ARG A 401 1.68 18.58 -14.15
C ARG A 401 1.62 19.74 -13.17
N ASN A 402 2.23 20.87 -13.53
CA ASN A 402 2.31 22.09 -12.74
C ASN A 402 2.43 23.33 -13.63
N ASP A 403 2.35 24.52 -13.02
CA ASP A 403 2.41 25.80 -13.74
C ASP A 403 3.70 25.97 -14.58
N PHE A 404 4.82 25.44 -14.10
CA PHE A 404 6.08 25.48 -14.84
C PHE A 404 5.98 24.66 -16.14
N PHE A 405 5.46 23.43 -16.04
CA PHE A 405 5.20 22.61 -17.23
C PHE A 405 4.25 23.34 -18.19
N ASP A 406 3.18 23.92 -17.69
CA ASP A 406 2.19 24.62 -18.51
C ASP A 406 2.81 25.83 -19.23
N SER A 407 3.67 26.58 -18.55
CA SER A 407 4.39 27.73 -19.16
C SER A 407 5.30 27.32 -20.31
N ILE A 408 5.88 26.11 -20.25
CA ILE A 408 6.70 25.56 -21.32
C ILE A 408 5.81 24.97 -22.41
N SER A 409 4.79 24.21 -22.05
CA SER A 409 3.94 23.49 -23.01
C SER A 409 3.20 24.41 -23.97
N GLN A 410 2.91 25.66 -23.56
CA GLN A 410 2.32 26.68 -24.40
C GLN A 410 3.26 27.12 -25.58
N ARG A 411 4.56 26.85 -25.43
CA ARG A 411 5.59 27.20 -26.44
C ARG A 411 5.96 25.99 -27.29
N LEU A 412 5.42 24.81 -27.00
CA LEU A 412 5.72 23.58 -27.74
C LEU A 412 4.65 23.35 -28.81
N GLU A 413 5.10 22.92 -29.98
CA GLU A 413 4.25 22.36 -31.00
C GLU A 413 4.31 20.83 -30.91
N PHE A 414 3.16 20.22 -30.66
CA PHE A 414 3.05 18.75 -30.60
C PHE A 414 2.93 18.17 -32.00
N ASP A 415 3.20 16.87 -32.12
CA ASP A 415 3.10 16.11 -33.38
C ASP A 415 4.00 16.55 -34.53
N LYS A 416 5.08 17.32 -34.22
CA LYS A 416 6.07 17.73 -35.20
C LYS A 416 6.97 16.58 -35.68
N PHE A 417 7.14 15.57 -34.86
CA PHE A 417 8.02 14.43 -35.15
C PHE A 417 7.25 13.12 -34.98
N THR A 418 7.38 12.25 -35.96
CA THR A 418 6.97 10.85 -35.81
C THR A 418 8.12 10.06 -35.19
N VAL A 419 7.88 9.46 -34.04
CA VAL A 419 8.88 8.64 -33.34
C VAL A 419 8.71 7.19 -33.78
N PHE A 420 9.74 6.65 -34.39
CA PHE A 420 9.82 5.24 -34.75
C PHE A 420 10.86 4.52 -33.86
N ARG A 421 10.48 3.43 -33.22
CA ARG A 421 11.41 2.55 -32.51
C ARG A 421 11.72 1.35 -33.38
N ASP A 422 12.89 1.31 -33.95
CA ASP A 422 13.39 0.13 -34.63
C ASP A 422 13.63 -0.99 -33.63
N ARG A 423 13.02 -2.15 -33.88
CA ARG A 423 13.19 -3.38 -33.12
C ARG A 423 13.95 -4.46 -33.86
N GLN A 424 14.44 -4.17 -35.04
CA GLN A 424 15.11 -5.15 -35.87
C GLN A 424 16.58 -5.34 -35.43
N VAL A 425 17.24 -4.29 -34.96
CA VAL A 425 18.58 -4.39 -34.40
C VAL A 425 18.50 -4.74 -32.93
N THR A 426 18.88 -5.95 -32.60
CA THR A 426 18.83 -6.51 -31.23
C THR A 426 20.22 -7.01 -30.79
N ASN A 427 20.37 -7.31 -29.51
CA ASN A 427 21.62 -7.89 -28.99
C ASN A 427 22.00 -9.22 -29.67
N SER A 428 21.02 -9.95 -30.19
CA SER A 428 21.27 -11.24 -30.87
C SER A 428 21.94 -11.11 -32.25
N ASN A 429 21.81 -9.96 -32.89
CA ASN A 429 22.40 -9.68 -34.19
C ASN A 429 23.55 -8.66 -34.12
N THR A 430 24.02 -8.30 -32.96
CA THR A 430 25.15 -7.43 -32.71
C THR A 430 26.28 -8.14 -31.97
N ARG A 431 27.52 -7.65 -32.09
CA ARG A 431 28.71 -8.15 -31.41
C ARG A 431 29.57 -7.02 -30.86
N GLN A 432 30.32 -7.27 -29.78
CA GLN A 432 31.20 -6.26 -29.17
C GLN A 432 32.52 -6.05 -29.96
N LYS A 433 32.98 -7.08 -30.67
CA LYS A 433 34.24 -6.99 -31.45
C LYS A 433 33.94 -6.46 -32.84
N LYS A 434 34.69 -5.47 -33.27
CA LYS A 434 34.67 -4.96 -34.67
C LYS A 434 35.25 -6.04 -35.60
N GLY A 435 34.51 -6.40 -36.64
CA GLY A 435 34.99 -7.26 -37.72
C GLY A 435 35.26 -6.45 -39.01
N GLU A 436 35.91 -7.04 -39.97
CA GLU A 436 36.27 -6.36 -41.23
C GLU A 436 35.07 -5.84 -42.02
N ASN A 437 33.95 -6.53 -41.96
CA ASN A 437 32.72 -6.13 -42.69
C ASN A 437 31.57 -5.76 -41.77
N CYS A 438 31.87 -4.93 -40.76
CA CYS A 438 30.87 -4.52 -39.77
C CYS A 438 30.60 -3.01 -39.76
N LEU A 439 29.35 -2.66 -39.51
CA LEU A 439 28.91 -1.32 -39.19
C LEU A 439 28.79 -1.13 -37.70
N ARG A 440 29.14 0.04 -37.20
CA ARG A 440 28.94 0.38 -35.78
C ARG A 440 27.46 0.69 -35.52
N VAL A 441 26.95 0.15 -34.43
CA VAL A 441 25.60 0.51 -33.93
C VAL A 441 25.74 1.69 -32.99
N ILE A 442 25.18 2.82 -33.34
CA ILE A 442 25.18 4.03 -32.50
C ILE A 442 24.07 3.91 -31.47
N LYS A 443 24.42 4.03 -30.20
CA LYS A 443 23.51 4.00 -29.04
C LYS A 443 23.55 5.37 -28.33
N SER A 444 22.59 5.62 -27.44
CA SER A 444 22.44 6.92 -26.75
C SER A 444 23.74 7.47 -26.15
N ARG A 445 24.54 6.61 -25.47
CA ARG A 445 25.82 7.02 -24.86
C ARG A 445 26.89 7.37 -25.89
N ASN A 446 26.75 6.95 -27.14
CA ASN A 446 27.70 7.31 -28.20
C ASN A 446 27.50 8.73 -28.75
N ILE A 447 26.45 9.43 -28.33
CA ILE A 447 26.20 10.80 -28.69
C ILE A 447 26.71 11.67 -27.55
N SER A 448 27.54 12.67 -27.88
CA SER A 448 28.05 13.63 -26.91
C SER A 448 26.92 14.42 -26.24
N ASP A 449 27.13 14.96 -25.05
CA ASP A 449 26.12 15.71 -24.28
C ASP A 449 25.56 16.92 -25.04
N ASN A 450 26.36 17.51 -25.96
CA ASN A 450 25.94 18.60 -26.86
C ASN A 450 25.20 18.10 -28.10
N GLY A 451 25.08 16.78 -28.30
CA GLY A 451 24.42 16.16 -29.47
C GLY A 451 25.15 16.30 -30.83
N LYS A 452 26.38 16.79 -30.83
CA LYS A 452 27.09 17.13 -32.08
C LYS A 452 28.12 16.08 -32.55
N GLU A 453 28.56 15.21 -31.64
CA GLU A 453 29.66 14.29 -31.91
C GLU A 453 29.27 12.85 -31.55
N VAL A 454 29.79 11.90 -32.32
CA VAL A 454 29.69 10.46 -32.01
C VAL A 454 31.02 10.03 -31.39
N ILE A 455 30.95 9.64 -30.12
CA ILE A 455 32.11 9.24 -29.31
C ILE A 455 32.27 7.72 -29.25
N ASP A 456 33.52 7.26 -29.24
CA ASP A 456 33.87 5.87 -29.06
C ASP A 456 33.90 5.52 -27.55
N ILE A 457 33.23 4.44 -27.17
CA ILE A 457 33.23 3.98 -25.81
C ILE A 457 33.69 2.51 -25.75
N PRO A 458 34.96 2.26 -25.38
CA PRO A 458 35.49 0.90 -25.29
C PRO A 458 34.64 0.05 -24.35
N GLY A 459 34.32 -1.17 -24.79
CA GLY A 459 33.46 -2.11 -24.01
C GLY A 459 31.96 -1.85 -24.09
N TYR A 460 31.53 -0.68 -24.57
CA TYR A 460 30.12 -0.35 -24.78
C TYR A 460 29.71 -0.46 -26.25
N ASP A 461 30.61 -0.13 -27.17
CA ASP A 461 30.33 -0.12 -28.60
C ASP A 461 29.98 -1.51 -29.10
N THR A 462 29.01 -1.58 -30.00
CA THR A 462 28.60 -2.82 -30.64
C THR A 462 28.56 -2.64 -32.13
N PHE A 463 28.74 -3.73 -32.85
CA PHE A 463 28.85 -3.76 -34.30
C PHE A 463 27.88 -4.80 -34.87
N ILE A 464 27.36 -4.52 -36.05
CA ILE A 464 26.48 -5.41 -36.81
C ILE A 464 27.15 -5.74 -38.15
N ASP A 465 26.99 -6.97 -38.62
CA ASP A 465 27.43 -7.34 -39.94
C ASP A 465 26.72 -6.51 -41.02
N LYS A 466 27.46 -6.02 -42.02
CA LYS A 466 26.95 -5.12 -43.06
C LYS A 466 25.82 -5.75 -43.88
N GLY A 467 25.94 -7.03 -44.23
CA GLY A 467 24.89 -7.75 -44.95
C GLY A 467 23.63 -7.94 -44.10
N THR A 468 23.80 -8.14 -42.78
CA THR A 468 22.68 -8.22 -41.84
C THR A 468 22.02 -6.85 -41.69
N ALA A 469 22.78 -5.78 -41.54
CA ALA A 469 22.24 -4.40 -41.49
C ALA A 469 21.46 -4.05 -42.75
N GLN A 470 21.95 -4.38 -43.90
CA GLN A 470 21.26 -4.14 -45.20
C GLN A 470 19.92 -4.88 -45.29
N ARG A 471 19.86 -6.14 -44.82
CA ARG A 471 18.59 -6.91 -44.79
C ARG A 471 17.57 -6.36 -43.79
N LEU A 472 18.03 -5.76 -42.71
CA LEU A 472 17.15 -5.19 -41.69
C LEU A 472 16.67 -3.77 -42.04
N SER A 473 17.34 -3.08 -42.94
CA SER A 473 16.99 -1.73 -43.40
C SER A 473 16.18 -1.71 -44.71
N ALA A 474 15.97 -2.86 -45.34
CA ALA A 474 15.14 -3.05 -46.51
C ALA A 474 13.71 -3.41 -46.12
#